data_f7d528c405e585a580f60718e36f18c5
#
_entry.id   f7d528c405e585a580f60718e36f18c5
#
_cell.length_a   1.000
_cell.length_b   1.000
_cell.length_c   1.000
_cell.angle_alpha   90.00
_cell.angle_beta   90.00
_cell.angle_gamma   90.00
#
_symmetry.space_group_name_H-M   'P 1'
#
loop_
_entity.id
_entity.type
_entity.pdbx_description
1 polymer ?
#
loop_
_entity_poly.entity_id
_entity_poly.type
_entity_poly.pdbx_seq_one_letter_code
_entity_poly.pdbx_strand_id
1 'polypeptide(L)'
;MIFNWKDNYDIYESLLYDKFYLGGSSSLRAWDPLKFLTEIDEGNDLVGNADDRIIPKGMLTRLLINIEVRFPIYRLFGGEVFLDGGQLTDIRNNISINDVKWGKGFGITFSSPFGPVRLDYSNKLEENNLKNGKLNLGLLYIF
;
A
#
# COMPACT_ATOMS: atom_id res chain seq x y z
N MET A 1 35.17 -23.36 15.34
CA MET A 1 34.52 -22.12 14.97
C MET A 1 33.19 -22.09 15.76
N ILE A 2 33.18 -21.36 16.89
CA ILE A 2 32.02 -21.31 17.79
C ILE A 2 31.16 -20.16 17.30
N PHE A 3 29.99 -20.48 16.75
CA PHE A 3 28.98 -19.49 16.40
C PHE A 3 28.43 -18.87 17.68
N ASN A 4 28.72 -17.59 17.88
CA ASN A 4 28.29 -16.85 19.05
C ASN A 4 26.89 -16.28 18.80
N TRP A 5 25.90 -16.70 19.58
CA TRP A 5 24.48 -16.25 19.46
C TRP A 5 24.27 -14.76 19.71
N LYS A 6 25.28 -14.06 20.21
CA LYS A 6 25.21 -12.60 20.42
C LYS A 6 25.25 -11.79 19.14
N ASP A 7 25.86 -12.33 18.07
CA ASP A 7 25.97 -11.60 16.80
C ASP A 7 24.67 -11.62 15.97
N ASN A 8 23.68 -12.43 16.39
CA ASN A 8 22.38 -12.48 15.73
C ASN A 8 21.40 -11.39 16.18
N TYR A 9 21.61 -10.77 17.35
CA TYR A 9 20.72 -9.72 17.85
C TYR A 9 20.78 -8.47 16.96
N ASP A 10 21.96 -8.07 16.49
CA ASP A 10 22.12 -6.91 15.61
C ASP A 10 21.52 -7.13 14.24
N ILE A 11 21.50 -8.37 13.75
CA ILE A 11 20.84 -8.75 12.49
C ILE A 11 19.32 -8.70 12.65
N TYR A 12 18.77 -9.19 13.77
CA TYR A 12 17.34 -9.11 14.04
C TYR A 12 16.87 -7.67 14.26
N GLU A 13 17.64 -6.81 14.93
CA GLU A 13 17.32 -5.40 15.05
C GLU A 13 17.37 -4.69 13.70
N SER A 14 18.37 -4.94 12.86
CA SER A 14 18.43 -4.36 11.51
C SER A 14 17.28 -4.82 10.62
N LEU A 15 16.86 -6.09 10.71
CA LEU A 15 15.69 -6.63 10.00
C LEU A 15 14.36 -6.03 10.50
N LEU A 16 14.30 -5.56 11.75
CA LEU A 16 13.12 -4.84 12.26
C LEU A 16 12.95 -3.45 11.63
N TYR A 17 14.04 -2.84 11.15
CA TYR A 17 14.00 -1.54 10.46
C TYR A 17 13.64 -1.66 8.98
N ASP A 18 13.85 -2.83 8.34
CA ASP A 18 13.61 -3.06 6.91
C ASP A 18 12.23 -3.72 6.63
N LYS A 19 11.20 -3.38 7.39
CA LYS A 19 9.86 -3.88 7.16
C LYS A 19 9.22 -3.22 5.94
N PHE A 20 8.54 -4.03 5.14
CA PHE A 20 7.73 -3.56 4.03
C PHE A 20 6.35 -3.15 4.49
N TYR A 21 5.86 -2.06 3.90
CA TYR A 21 4.51 -1.54 4.07
C TYR A 21 3.82 -1.49 2.72
N LEU A 22 2.49 -1.55 2.73
CA LEU A 22 1.66 -1.38 1.55
C LEU A 22 0.56 -0.35 1.83
N GLY A 23 0.00 0.20 0.74
CA GLY A 23 -1.05 1.20 0.73
C GLY A 23 -0.60 2.54 0.16
N GLY A 24 -1.54 3.28 -0.37
CA GLY A 24 -1.33 4.58 -1.00
C GLY A 24 -1.24 4.54 -2.52
N SER A 25 -1.21 5.72 -3.12
CA SER A 25 -1.30 5.96 -4.58
C SER A 25 -0.19 5.32 -5.42
N SER A 26 0.94 4.96 -4.80
CA SER A 26 2.09 4.34 -5.48
C SER A 26 2.16 2.81 -5.34
N SER A 27 1.24 2.20 -4.59
CA SER A 27 1.23 0.75 -4.35
C SER A 27 -0.17 0.16 -4.47
N LEU A 28 -0.96 0.21 -3.41
CA LEU A 28 -2.35 -0.26 -3.36
C LEU A 28 -3.27 0.94 -3.16
N ARG A 29 -3.82 1.45 -4.25
CA ARG A 29 -4.59 2.70 -4.29
C ARG A 29 -5.88 2.69 -3.46
N ALA A 30 -6.45 1.51 -3.21
CA ALA A 30 -7.65 1.35 -2.39
C ALA A 30 -7.40 1.39 -0.86
N TRP A 31 -6.13 1.48 -0.42
CA TRP A 31 -5.75 1.59 0.99
C TRP A 31 -5.07 2.93 1.28
N ASP A 32 -5.19 3.40 2.53
CA ASP A 32 -4.43 4.57 3.00
C ASP A 32 -2.92 4.30 2.93
N PRO A 33 -2.10 5.34 2.76
CA PRO A 33 -0.66 5.19 2.79
C PRO A 33 -0.20 4.42 4.02
N LEU A 34 0.57 3.34 3.79
CA LEU A 34 1.13 2.45 4.81
C LEU A 34 0.11 1.65 5.66
N LYS A 35 -1.20 1.81 5.43
CA LYS A 35 -2.27 1.22 6.26
C LYS A 35 -2.93 -0.02 5.64
N PHE A 36 -2.19 -0.80 4.86
CA PHE A 36 -2.69 -2.08 4.34
C PHE A 36 -2.91 -3.10 5.46
N LEU A 37 -1.96 -3.21 6.38
CA LEU A 37 -2.10 -3.87 7.66
C LEU A 37 -1.89 -2.85 8.78
N THR A 38 -2.73 -2.94 9.81
CA THR A 38 -2.68 -2.05 10.97
C THR A 38 -2.75 -2.86 12.26
N GLU A 39 -2.12 -2.34 13.30
CA GLU A 39 -2.25 -2.80 14.68
C GLU A 39 -2.90 -1.70 15.51
N ILE A 40 -3.62 -2.09 16.56
CA ILE A 40 -4.13 -1.17 17.56
C ILE A 40 -3.05 -1.09 18.64
N ASP A 41 -2.48 0.09 18.82
CA ASP A 41 -1.61 0.38 19.96
C ASP A 41 -2.53 0.69 21.15
N GLU A 42 -2.78 -0.31 21.97
CA GLU A 42 -3.43 -0.12 23.27
C GLU A 42 -2.41 0.59 24.17
N GLY A 43 -2.36 1.91 24.04
CA GLY A 43 -1.46 2.75 24.81
C GLY A 43 -1.62 2.44 26.30
N ASN A 44 -0.56 1.92 26.90
CA ASN A 44 -0.49 1.60 28.33
C ASN A 44 -0.31 2.91 29.12
N ASP A 45 -1.21 3.87 28.91
CA ASP A 45 -1.19 5.15 29.58
C ASP A 45 -1.84 5.00 30.96
N LEU A 46 -0.99 5.10 31.97
CA LEU A 46 -1.36 5.27 33.37
C LEU A 46 -2.19 6.55 33.64
N VAL A 47 -2.59 7.27 32.59
CA VAL A 47 -3.40 8.49 32.63
C VAL A 47 -4.52 8.37 31.60
N GLY A 48 -5.55 7.65 31.92
CA GLY A 48 -6.97 7.72 31.57
C GLY A 48 -7.50 8.27 30.22
N ASN A 49 -6.68 8.37 29.18
CA ASN A 49 -7.09 8.72 27.82
C ASN A 49 -6.51 7.69 26.83
N ALA A 50 -7.15 6.53 26.78
CA ALA A 50 -6.86 5.52 25.76
C ALA A 50 -7.44 5.99 24.41
N ASP A 51 -6.71 6.83 23.69
CA ASP A 51 -6.88 6.99 22.26
C ASP A 51 -6.21 5.77 21.60
N ASP A 52 -7.00 4.77 21.22
CA ASP A 52 -6.56 3.63 20.42
C ASP A 52 -5.90 4.16 19.14
N ARG A 53 -4.58 4.16 19.09
CA ARG A 53 -3.84 4.61 17.91
C ARG A 53 -3.71 3.47 16.92
N ILE A 54 -4.25 3.67 15.75
CA ILE A 54 -4.05 2.76 14.61
C ILE A 54 -2.67 3.02 14.02
N ILE A 55 -1.74 2.09 14.24
CA ILE A 55 -0.38 2.16 13.68
C ILE A 55 -0.22 1.23 12.48
N PRO A 56 0.59 1.61 11.48
CA PRO A 56 0.92 0.74 10.36
C PRO A 56 1.72 -0.48 10.82
N LYS A 57 1.30 -1.68 10.36
CA LYS A 57 2.04 -2.92 10.58
C LYS A 57 2.86 -3.29 9.37
N GLY A 58 4.18 -3.30 9.51
CA GLY A 58 5.10 -3.76 8.47
C GLY A 58 5.46 -5.23 8.62
N MET A 59 5.75 -5.90 7.50
CA MET A 59 6.13 -7.31 7.41
C MET A 59 7.42 -7.49 6.62
N LEU A 60 8.08 -8.66 6.76
CA LEU A 60 9.37 -8.95 6.13
C LEU A 60 9.26 -9.30 4.64
N THR A 61 8.08 -9.66 4.16
CA THR A 61 7.87 -10.04 2.76
C THR A 61 6.65 -9.32 2.20
N ARG A 62 6.81 -8.77 0.98
CA ARG A 62 5.78 -8.05 0.25
C ARG A 62 5.58 -8.64 -1.13
N LEU A 63 4.33 -8.94 -1.48
CA LEU A 63 3.89 -9.17 -2.84
C LEU A 63 3.05 -7.98 -3.29
N LEU A 64 3.37 -7.42 -4.45
CA LEU A 64 2.61 -6.34 -5.07
C LEU A 64 2.39 -6.66 -6.55
N ILE A 65 1.15 -6.58 -7.00
CA ILE A 65 0.73 -6.83 -8.37
C ILE A 65 -0.09 -5.61 -8.80
N ASN A 66 0.34 -4.92 -9.87
CA ASN A 66 -0.42 -3.82 -10.45
C ASN A 66 -0.67 -4.14 -11.92
N ILE A 67 -1.93 -4.18 -12.30
CA ILE A 67 -2.38 -4.33 -13.69
C ILE A 67 -3.11 -3.05 -14.05
N GLU A 68 -2.67 -2.40 -15.11
CA GLU A 68 -3.21 -1.12 -15.52
C GLU A 68 -3.35 -1.05 -17.04
N VAL A 69 -4.51 -0.62 -17.51
CA VAL A 69 -4.77 -0.37 -18.91
C VAL A 69 -5.07 1.11 -19.09
N ARG A 70 -4.23 1.78 -19.88
CA ARG A 70 -4.36 3.19 -20.24
C ARG A 70 -4.85 3.34 -21.67
N PHE A 71 -5.73 4.30 -21.88
CA PHE A 71 -6.27 4.61 -23.19
C PHE A 71 -6.45 6.11 -23.38
N PRO A 72 -6.24 6.63 -24.61
CA PRO A 72 -6.48 8.03 -24.90
C PRO A 72 -8.00 8.31 -24.95
N ILE A 73 -8.43 9.40 -24.35
CA ILE A 73 -9.82 9.88 -24.45
C ILE A 73 -9.92 11.01 -25.47
N TYR A 74 -9.21 12.10 -25.22
CA TYR A 74 -9.23 13.26 -26.11
C TYR A 74 -8.02 14.16 -25.86
N ARG A 75 -7.25 14.45 -26.92
CA ARG A 75 -6.05 15.33 -26.89
C ARG A 75 -5.11 15.02 -25.71
N LEU A 76 -5.14 15.87 -24.68
CA LEU A 76 -4.29 15.78 -23.49
C LEU A 76 -4.91 14.92 -22.36
N PHE A 77 -6.12 14.41 -22.58
CA PHE A 77 -6.82 13.58 -21.61
C PHE A 77 -6.70 12.10 -21.93
N GLY A 78 -6.29 11.32 -20.96
CA GLY A 78 -6.30 9.86 -20.99
C GLY A 78 -7.19 9.30 -19.89
N GLY A 79 -7.60 8.06 -20.09
CA GLY A 79 -8.28 7.28 -19.06
C GLY A 79 -7.43 6.08 -18.66
N GLU A 80 -7.66 5.59 -17.47
CA GLU A 80 -7.07 4.34 -17.01
C GLU A 80 -8.06 3.52 -16.19
N VAL A 81 -7.93 2.20 -16.30
CA VAL A 81 -8.57 1.25 -15.39
C VAL A 81 -7.48 0.36 -14.81
N PHE A 82 -7.60 0.01 -13.55
CA PHE A 82 -6.56 -0.73 -12.87
C PHE A 82 -7.09 -1.74 -11.86
N LEU A 83 -6.23 -2.73 -11.60
CA LEU A 83 -6.41 -3.75 -10.57
C LEU A 83 -5.09 -3.86 -9.80
N ASP A 84 -5.13 -3.57 -8.51
CA ASP A 84 -3.99 -3.63 -7.61
C ASP A 84 -4.18 -4.80 -6.64
N GLY A 85 -3.19 -5.68 -6.55
CA GLY A 85 -3.17 -6.80 -5.61
C GLY A 85 -1.98 -6.73 -4.68
N GLY A 86 -2.18 -7.03 -3.40
CA GLY A 86 -1.11 -7.01 -2.43
C GLY A 86 -1.25 -8.01 -1.30
N GLN A 87 -0.12 -8.46 -0.81
CA GLN A 87 0.01 -9.30 0.36
C GLN A 87 1.26 -8.90 1.15
N LEU A 88 1.14 -8.90 2.47
CA LEU A 88 2.24 -8.76 3.41
C LEU A 88 2.29 -10.00 4.30
N THR A 89 3.48 -10.56 4.51
CA THR A 89 3.70 -11.72 5.39
C THR A 89 5.09 -11.69 6.01
N ASP A 90 5.24 -12.24 7.21
CA ASP A 90 6.54 -12.40 7.85
C ASP A 90 7.25 -13.67 7.40
N ILE A 91 6.53 -14.63 6.79
CA ILE A 91 7.07 -15.91 6.40
C ILE A 91 7.21 -15.97 4.88
N ARG A 92 8.45 -16.10 4.38
CA ARG A 92 8.77 -16.13 2.95
C ARG A 92 8.02 -17.21 2.15
N ASN A 93 7.71 -18.34 2.76
CA ASN A 93 7.02 -19.46 2.12
C ASN A 93 5.49 -19.40 2.20
N ASN A 94 4.92 -18.34 2.79
CA ASN A 94 3.48 -18.19 3.00
C ASN A 94 2.83 -17.20 2.02
N ILE A 95 3.48 -16.96 0.88
CA ILE A 95 2.86 -16.17 -0.20
C ILE A 95 1.85 -17.09 -0.91
N SER A 96 0.57 -16.76 -0.75
CA SER A 96 -0.53 -17.47 -1.39
C SER A 96 -1.38 -16.49 -2.21
N ILE A 97 -1.70 -16.87 -3.43
CA ILE A 97 -2.54 -16.04 -4.32
C ILE A 97 -3.93 -15.85 -3.69
N ASN A 98 -4.39 -16.80 -2.88
CA ASN A 98 -5.69 -16.74 -2.22
C ASN A 98 -5.75 -15.67 -1.11
N ASP A 99 -4.59 -15.30 -0.55
CA ASP A 99 -4.49 -14.30 0.54
C ASP A 99 -4.18 -12.89 0.00
N VAL A 100 -4.08 -12.74 -1.32
CA VAL A 100 -3.87 -11.45 -1.96
C VAL A 100 -5.16 -10.64 -1.84
N LYS A 101 -5.06 -9.46 -1.22
CA LYS A 101 -6.16 -8.50 -1.18
C LYS A 101 -6.14 -7.63 -2.42
N TRP A 102 -7.28 -7.52 -3.07
CA TRP A 102 -7.42 -6.82 -4.34
C TRP A 102 -8.17 -5.49 -4.20
N GLY A 103 -7.68 -4.48 -4.92
CA GLY A 103 -8.36 -3.22 -5.14
C GLY A 103 -8.54 -2.98 -6.63
N LYS A 104 -9.63 -2.33 -7.00
CA LYS A 104 -9.97 -1.95 -8.38
C LYS A 104 -10.22 -0.46 -8.46
N GLY A 105 -10.00 0.10 -9.64
CA GLY A 105 -10.29 1.51 -9.82
C GLY A 105 -10.19 1.96 -11.27
N PHE A 106 -10.48 3.23 -11.44
CA PHE A 106 -10.33 3.93 -12.71
C PHE A 106 -9.80 5.33 -12.44
N GLY A 107 -9.18 5.94 -13.44
CA GLY A 107 -8.61 7.25 -13.32
C GLY A 107 -8.67 8.06 -14.61
N ILE A 108 -8.45 9.34 -14.47
CA ILE A 108 -8.28 10.30 -15.55
C ILE A 108 -6.89 10.90 -15.45
N THR A 109 -6.17 10.91 -16.56
CA THR A 109 -4.84 11.50 -16.66
C THR A 109 -4.93 12.75 -17.56
N PHE A 110 -4.31 13.83 -17.12
CA PHE A 110 -4.14 15.05 -17.88
C PHE A 110 -2.65 15.29 -18.13
N SER A 111 -2.26 15.34 -19.41
CA SER A 111 -0.88 15.63 -19.79
C SER A 111 -0.63 17.14 -19.75
N SER A 112 0.07 17.61 -18.72
CA SER A 112 0.47 19.00 -18.58
C SER A 112 1.92 19.22 -19.04
N PRO A 113 2.34 20.46 -19.36
CA PRO A 113 3.74 20.78 -19.66
C PRO A 113 4.73 20.47 -18.54
N PHE A 114 4.24 20.37 -17.30
CA PHE A 114 5.04 20.08 -16.10
C PHE A 114 5.05 18.59 -15.72
N GLY A 115 4.33 17.76 -16.49
CA GLY A 115 4.18 16.34 -16.24
C GLY A 115 2.70 15.92 -16.17
N PRO A 116 2.41 14.62 -16.29
CA PRO A 116 1.04 14.14 -16.21
C PRO A 116 0.48 14.26 -14.78
N VAL A 117 -0.72 14.82 -14.70
CA VAL A 117 -1.54 14.87 -13.49
C VAL A 117 -2.57 13.75 -13.58
N ARG A 118 -2.68 12.95 -12.53
CA ARG A 118 -3.58 11.79 -12.49
C ARG A 118 -4.54 11.91 -11.31
N LEU A 119 -5.81 11.65 -11.56
CA LEU A 119 -6.86 11.55 -10.55
C LEU A 119 -7.48 10.17 -10.64
N ASP A 120 -7.29 9.37 -9.60
CA ASP A 120 -7.74 7.98 -9.52
C ASP A 120 -8.85 7.84 -8.48
N TYR A 121 -9.87 7.08 -8.83
CA TYR A 121 -10.85 6.57 -7.89
C TYR A 121 -10.64 5.06 -7.72
N SER A 122 -10.47 4.62 -6.49
CA SER A 122 -10.17 3.22 -6.16
C SER A 122 -11.05 2.71 -5.04
N ASN A 123 -11.39 1.41 -5.10
CA ASN A 123 -12.13 0.73 -4.04
C ASN A 123 -11.57 -0.70 -3.85
N LYS A 124 -11.70 -1.24 -2.63
CA LYS A 124 -11.37 -2.64 -2.36
C LYS A 124 -12.34 -3.56 -3.10
N LEU A 125 -11.85 -4.67 -3.63
CA LEU A 125 -12.67 -5.58 -4.43
C LEU A 125 -13.79 -6.23 -3.62
N GLU A 126 -13.56 -6.45 -2.33
CA GLU A 126 -14.53 -7.03 -1.39
C GLU A 126 -15.64 -6.05 -1.00
N GLU A 127 -15.40 -4.75 -1.15
CA GLU A 127 -16.36 -3.71 -0.83
C GLU A 127 -17.18 -3.34 -2.08
N ASN A 128 -18.44 -3.79 -2.16
CA ASN A 128 -19.35 -3.43 -3.26
C ASN A 128 -19.94 -2.01 -3.13
N ASN A 129 -19.63 -1.29 -2.06
CA ASN A 129 -20.17 0.04 -1.82
C ASN A 129 -19.23 1.11 -2.39
N LEU A 130 -19.65 1.79 -3.45
CA LEU A 130 -18.91 2.88 -4.08
C LEU A 130 -18.67 4.07 -3.12
N LYS A 131 -19.44 4.20 -2.04
CA LYS A 131 -19.25 5.29 -1.08
C LYS A 131 -17.96 5.19 -0.27
N ASN A 132 -17.36 4.00 -0.19
CA ASN A 132 -16.11 3.77 0.55
C ASN A 132 -14.85 3.89 -0.34
N GLY A 133 -15.03 4.32 -1.58
CA GLY A 133 -13.91 4.50 -2.50
C GLY A 133 -13.03 5.69 -2.12
N LYS A 134 -11.77 5.63 -2.57
CA LYS A 134 -10.75 6.65 -2.34
C LYS A 134 -10.42 7.40 -3.60
N LEU A 135 -10.23 8.71 -3.44
CA LEU A 135 -9.66 9.57 -4.47
C LEU A 135 -8.18 9.75 -4.19
N ASN A 136 -7.35 9.46 -5.19
CA ASN A 136 -5.91 9.65 -5.15
C ASN A 136 -5.51 10.65 -6.23
N LEU A 137 -4.74 11.66 -5.84
CA LEU A 137 -4.12 12.60 -6.76
C LEU A 137 -2.65 12.24 -6.93
N GLY A 138 -2.24 11.98 -8.15
CA GLY A 138 -0.86 11.69 -8.52
C GLY A 138 -0.29 12.79 -9.40
N LEU A 139 0.91 13.27 -9.06
CA LEU A 139 1.72 14.15 -9.90
C LEU A 139 2.97 13.37 -10.29
N LEU A 140 3.13 13.07 -11.58
CA LEU A 140 4.31 12.42 -12.10
C LEU A 140 5.24 13.51 -12.67
N TYR A 141 6.27 13.88 -11.90
CA TYR A 141 7.33 14.72 -12.42
C TYR A 141 8.26 13.86 -13.29
N ILE A 142 8.42 14.24 -14.54
CA ILE A 142 9.46 13.69 -15.41
C ILE A 142 10.63 14.66 -15.30
N PHE A 143 11.65 14.28 -14.57
CA PHE A 143 12.94 14.95 -14.59
C PHE A 143 13.84 14.27 -15.62
#